data_a0d5ca8ae22fdb3d60de0929f4b45180
#
_entry.id   a0d5ca8ae22fdb3d60de0929f4b45180
#
_cell.length_a   1.000
_cell.length_b   1.000
_cell.length_c   1.000
_cell.angle_alpha   90.00
_cell.angle_beta   90.00
_cell.angle_gamma   90.00
#
_symmetry.space_group_name_H-M   'P 1'
#
loop_
_entity.id
_entity.type
_entity.pdbx_description
1 polymer ?
#
loop_
_entity_poly.entity_id
_entity_poly.type
_entity_poly.pdbx_seq_one_letter_code
_entity_poly.pdbx_strand_id
1 'polypeptide(L)'
;ENPYYNMFCDEDLSSYPEVLLWRQYTMNKGNDIALAANMGNWGVGITRSFVQNFLMADGTPVYTHGTYADGDGYYMGDQTIADVRTNRDSRLSLFLKEPGQTNIVWDDQPGQSLNLIEPVPNIIVGDMQRAYTTGYALRKGGALNSKYCIQLKGYVALVCYRAVEALLNYME
;
A
#
# COMPACT_ATOMS: atom_id res chain seq x y z
N GLU A 1 -2.09 12.00 9.49
CA GLU A 1 -1.66 11.04 8.45
C GLU A 1 -0.20 11.24 8.11
N ASN A 2 0.45 10.20 7.58
CA ASN A 2 1.88 10.23 7.31
C ASN A 2 2.15 10.94 5.97
N PRO A 3 2.92 12.04 5.94
CA PRO A 3 3.21 12.80 4.71
C PRO A 3 3.85 11.95 3.61
N TYR A 4 4.66 10.95 3.98
CA TYR A 4 5.28 10.04 3.03
C TYR A 4 4.24 9.15 2.31
N TYR A 5 3.18 8.73 3.02
CA TYR A 5 2.08 8.00 2.38
C TYR A 5 1.23 8.92 1.51
N ASN A 6 0.93 10.13 1.97
CA ASN A 6 0.09 11.10 1.25
C ASN A 6 0.64 11.42 -0.14
N MET A 7 1.96 11.47 -0.29
CA MET A 7 2.63 11.67 -1.58
C MET A 7 2.17 10.64 -2.66
N PHE A 8 1.72 9.46 -2.26
CA PHE A 8 1.22 8.42 -3.20
C PHE A 8 -0.30 8.44 -3.38
N CYS A 9 -1.00 9.37 -2.73
CA CYS A 9 -2.46 9.45 -2.69
C CYS A 9 -3.01 10.80 -3.19
N ASP A 10 -2.12 11.73 -3.56
CA ASP A 10 -2.48 13.08 -3.93
C ASP A 10 -2.61 13.27 -5.45
N GLU A 11 -3.34 14.30 -5.86
CA GLU A 11 -3.52 14.67 -7.26
C GLU A 11 -2.46 15.67 -7.77
N ASP A 12 -1.85 16.41 -6.85
CA ASP A 12 -0.80 17.39 -7.14
C ASP A 12 0.42 17.16 -6.26
N LEU A 13 1.53 16.82 -6.88
CA LEU A 13 2.78 16.52 -6.18
C LEU A 13 3.78 17.69 -6.18
N SER A 14 3.38 18.87 -6.63
CA SER A 14 4.26 20.05 -6.72
C SER A 14 4.79 20.51 -5.36
N SER A 15 4.06 20.25 -4.27
CA SER A 15 4.44 20.62 -2.91
C SER A 15 5.37 19.61 -2.21
N TYR A 16 5.65 18.46 -2.83
CA TYR A 16 6.48 17.40 -2.24
C TYR A 16 7.93 17.50 -2.75
N PRO A 17 8.89 18.01 -1.96
CA PRO A 17 10.27 18.20 -2.40
C PRO A 17 10.99 16.87 -2.73
N GLU A 18 10.48 15.75 -2.25
CA GLU A 18 10.96 14.40 -2.55
C GLU A 18 10.66 13.99 -4.00
N VAL A 19 9.65 14.60 -4.64
CA VAL A 19 9.19 14.23 -5.98
C VAL A 19 9.87 15.10 -7.03
N LEU A 20 10.73 14.48 -7.84
CA LEU A 20 11.45 15.17 -8.92
C LEU A 20 10.68 15.17 -10.24
N LEU A 21 9.96 14.10 -10.52
CA LEU A 21 9.14 13.96 -11.72
C LEU A 21 7.89 13.15 -11.40
N TRP A 22 6.73 13.65 -11.85
CA TRP A 22 5.45 12.95 -11.72
C TRP A 22 4.59 13.15 -12.94
N ARG A 23 3.61 12.28 -13.10
CA ARG A 23 2.56 12.43 -14.09
C ARG A 23 1.26 12.85 -13.42
N GLN A 24 0.75 14.01 -13.81
CA GLN A 24 -0.55 14.49 -13.37
C GLN A 24 -1.66 13.94 -14.26
N TYR A 25 -2.77 13.57 -13.65
CA TYR A 25 -3.98 13.13 -14.32
C TYR A 25 -5.12 14.11 -14.06
N THR A 26 -6.12 14.10 -14.93
CA THR A 26 -7.38 14.82 -14.75
C THR A 26 -8.54 13.85 -14.82
N MET A 27 -9.69 14.21 -14.25
CA MET A 27 -10.85 13.32 -14.10
C MET A 27 -11.27 12.59 -15.38
N ASN A 28 -11.18 13.19 -16.55
CA ASN A 28 -11.59 12.56 -17.81
C ASN A 28 -10.43 11.91 -18.60
N LYS A 29 -9.23 11.99 -18.09
CA LYS A 29 -8.01 11.36 -18.64
C LYS A 29 -7.27 10.64 -17.52
N GLY A 30 -8.03 10.00 -16.65
CA GLY A 30 -7.57 9.47 -15.40
C GLY A 30 -7.00 8.06 -15.50
N ASN A 31 -6.85 7.48 -14.34
CA ASN A 31 -6.39 6.11 -14.14
C ASN A 31 -7.23 5.41 -13.08
N ASP A 32 -7.10 4.09 -12.98
CA ASP A 32 -7.83 3.28 -12.00
C ASP A 32 -6.92 2.81 -10.84
N ILE A 33 -5.75 3.42 -10.64
CA ILE A 33 -4.78 3.00 -9.63
C ILE A 33 -5.39 3.05 -8.24
N ALA A 34 -6.02 4.17 -7.87
CA ALA A 34 -6.63 4.33 -6.56
C ALA A 34 -7.83 3.39 -6.34
N LEU A 35 -8.64 3.17 -7.38
CA LEU A 35 -9.73 2.22 -7.35
C LEU A 35 -9.22 0.79 -7.17
N ALA A 36 -8.23 0.38 -7.96
CA ALA A 36 -7.64 -0.95 -7.89
C ALA A 36 -7.00 -1.20 -6.53
N ALA A 37 -6.26 -0.23 -5.98
CA ALA A 37 -5.68 -0.33 -4.65
C ALA A 37 -6.74 -0.41 -3.54
N ASN A 38 -7.86 0.34 -3.66
CA ASN A 38 -8.93 0.29 -2.69
C ASN A 38 -9.70 -1.04 -2.73
N MET A 39 -10.11 -1.47 -3.91
CA MET A 39 -10.95 -2.67 -4.06
C MET A 39 -10.16 -3.98 -4.04
N GLY A 40 -8.84 -3.93 -4.21
CA GLY A 40 -8.03 -5.14 -4.37
C GLY A 40 -8.28 -5.87 -5.68
N ASN A 41 -8.56 -5.15 -6.73
CA ASN A 41 -8.97 -5.68 -8.02
C ASN A 41 -7.98 -6.68 -8.62
N TRP A 42 -8.54 -7.74 -9.21
CA TRP A 42 -7.85 -8.68 -10.11
C TRP A 42 -6.72 -9.49 -9.47
N GLY A 43 -6.83 -9.78 -8.18
CA GLY A 43 -5.84 -10.58 -7.46
C GLY A 43 -4.49 -9.89 -7.26
N VAL A 44 -4.45 -8.57 -7.31
CA VAL A 44 -3.24 -7.79 -7.09
C VAL A 44 -2.84 -7.87 -5.62
N GLY A 45 -1.74 -8.54 -5.34
CA GLY A 45 -1.12 -8.63 -4.03
C GLY A 45 0.39 -8.63 -4.16
N ILE A 46 1.09 -8.33 -3.07
CA ILE A 46 2.54 -8.45 -3.03
C ILE A 46 2.96 -9.84 -2.55
N THR A 47 4.12 -10.29 -2.96
CA THR A 47 4.63 -11.62 -2.58
C THR A 47 5.14 -11.62 -1.14
N ARG A 48 5.13 -12.80 -0.49
CA ARG A 48 5.75 -12.98 0.81
C ARG A 48 7.24 -12.59 0.80
N SER A 49 7.97 -12.95 -0.25
CA SER A 49 9.38 -12.58 -0.40
C SER A 49 9.58 -11.08 -0.41
N PHE A 50 8.70 -10.33 -1.08
CA PHE A 50 8.77 -8.86 -1.07
C PHE A 50 8.50 -8.30 0.33
N VAL A 51 7.53 -8.83 1.06
CA VAL A 51 7.25 -8.43 2.45
C VAL A 51 8.44 -8.74 3.36
N GLN A 52 9.11 -9.87 3.16
CA GLN A 52 10.28 -10.27 3.94
C GLN A 52 11.54 -9.41 3.67
N ASN A 53 11.61 -8.70 2.55
CA ASN A 53 12.71 -7.76 2.27
C ASN A 53 12.66 -6.48 3.14
N PHE A 54 11.51 -6.15 3.74
CA PHE A 54 11.49 -5.09 4.76
C PHE A 54 12.21 -5.58 6.01
N LEU A 55 13.08 -4.76 6.55
CA LEU A 55 13.86 -5.08 7.73
C LEU A 55 12.99 -5.07 9.00
N MET A 56 13.50 -5.63 10.06
CA MET A 56 12.97 -5.43 11.40
C MET A 56 13.23 -3.99 11.87
N ALA A 57 12.57 -3.54 12.92
CA ALA A 57 12.71 -2.17 13.42
C ALA A 57 14.10 -1.88 13.97
N ASP A 58 14.87 -2.89 14.34
CA ASP A 58 16.28 -2.80 14.75
C ASP A 58 17.27 -2.77 13.57
N GLY A 59 16.77 -2.84 12.33
CA GLY A 59 17.56 -2.82 11.10
C GLY A 59 18.09 -4.19 10.65
N THR A 60 17.73 -5.27 11.31
CA THR A 60 18.13 -6.62 10.94
C THR A 60 17.16 -7.27 9.95
N PRO A 61 17.60 -8.25 9.12
CA PRO A 61 16.70 -9.05 8.31
C PRO A 61 15.80 -9.95 9.16
N VAL A 62 14.58 -10.22 8.68
CA VAL A 62 13.58 -11.07 9.36
C VAL A 62 14.14 -12.44 9.78
N TYR A 63 14.93 -13.06 8.90
CA TYR A 63 15.44 -14.42 9.15
C TYR A 63 16.45 -14.52 10.29
N THR A 64 17.01 -13.39 10.77
CA THR A 64 17.91 -13.38 11.93
C THR A 64 17.20 -13.63 13.24
N HIS A 65 15.88 -13.43 13.30
CA HIS A 65 15.05 -13.62 14.47
C HIS A 65 14.36 -14.99 14.52
N GLY A 66 14.70 -15.86 13.56
CA GLY A 66 14.11 -17.19 13.46
C GLY A 66 12.67 -17.18 12.94
N THR A 67 11.96 -18.27 13.18
CA THR A 67 10.55 -18.41 12.83
C THR A 67 9.68 -18.15 14.06
N TYR A 68 8.36 -18.05 13.87
CA TYR A 68 7.41 -17.90 14.97
C TYR A 68 7.54 -19.00 16.05
N ALA A 69 7.88 -20.23 15.65
CA ALA A 69 7.94 -21.38 16.55
C ALA A 69 9.26 -21.47 17.35
N ASP A 70 10.36 -21.04 16.78
CA ASP A 70 11.73 -21.25 17.28
C ASP A 70 12.59 -19.97 17.23
N GLY A 71 11.93 -18.82 17.10
CA GLY A 71 12.58 -17.50 17.12
C GLY A 71 12.76 -16.94 18.52
N ASP A 72 13.36 -15.77 18.57
CA ASP A 72 13.60 -15.00 19.80
C ASP A 72 12.36 -14.24 20.32
N GLY A 73 11.23 -14.35 19.62
CA GLY A 73 9.98 -13.65 19.93
C GLY A 73 9.92 -12.20 19.44
N TYR A 74 10.96 -11.69 18.79
CA TYR A 74 10.95 -10.35 18.22
C TYR A 74 10.19 -10.32 16.88
N TYR A 75 10.36 -11.33 16.04
CA TYR A 75 9.51 -11.56 14.88
C TYR A 75 8.25 -12.32 15.30
N MET A 76 7.10 -11.68 15.17
CA MET A 76 5.80 -12.23 15.61
C MET A 76 5.20 -13.27 14.66
N GLY A 77 5.87 -13.58 13.58
CA GLY A 77 5.38 -14.54 12.59
C GLY A 77 4.49 -13.92 11.52
N ASP A 78 3.72 -14.76 10.82
CA ASP A 78 2.88 -14.37 9.69
C ASP A 78 1.44 -14.99 9.76
N GLN A 79 0.97 -15.26 10.96
CA GLN A 79 -0.38 -15.79 11.16
C GLN A 79 -1.46 -14.75 10.90
N THR A 80 -1.18 -13.48 11.24
CA THR A 80 -2.03 -12.32 10.94
C THR A 80 -1.22 -11.22 10.30
N ILE A 81 -1.89 -10.31 9.60
CA ILE A 81 -1.21 -9.12 9.03
C ILE A 81 -0.68 -8.21 10.15
N ALA A 82 -1.34 -8.16 11.30
CA ALA A 82 -0.86 -7.45 12.47
C ALA A 82 0.50 -8.00 12.95
N ASP A 83 0.64 -9.32 13.02
CA ASP A 83 1.91 -9.97 13.38
C ASP A 83 3.01 -9.63 12.36
N VAL A 84 2.70 -9.73 11.06
CA VAL A 84 3.64 -9.40 9.97
C VAL A 84 4.16 -7.97 10.09
N ARG A 85 3.36 -7.03 10.55
CA ARG A 85 3.70 -5.59 10.67
C ARG A 85 4.41 -5.24 11.98
N THR A 86 4.31 -6.09 12.99
CA THR A 86 4.88 -5.84 14.32
C THR A 86 6.39 -5.90 14.29
N ASN A 87 7.05 -4.95 14.95
CA ASN A 87 8.51 -4.83 15.01
C ASN A 87 9.21 -4.75 13.64
N ARG A 88 8.52 -4.23 12.63
CA ARG A 88 9.04 -4.09 11.26
C ARG A 88 9.31 -2.62 10.89
N ASP A 89 10.05 -2.43 9.82
CA ASP A 89 10.20 -1.13 9.19
C ASP A 89 8.83 -0.45 9.04
N SER A 90 8.73 0.79 9.49
CA SER A 90 7.47 1.55 9.49
C SER A 90 6.85 1.73 8.09
N ARG A 91 7.66 1.66 7.03
CA ARG A 91 7.19 1.71 5.63
C ARG A 91 6.32 0.50 5.28
N LEU A 92 6.60 -0.68 5.87
CA LEU A 92 5.73 -1.84 5.68
C LEU A 92 4.32 -1.55 6.21
N SER A 93 4.20 -0.95 7.38
CA SER A 93 2.91 -0.58 7.96
C SER A 93 2.15 0.48 7.16
N LEU A 94 2.87 1.33 6.41
CA LEU A 94 2.25 2.32 5.52
C LEU A 94 1.69 1.70 4.23
N PHE A 95 2.32 0.64 3.73
CA PHE A 95 2.01 0.11 2.40
C PHE A 95 1.32 -1.24 2.38
N LEU A 96 1.38 -2.00 3.48
CA LEU A 96 0.64 -3.26 3.63
C LEU A 96 -0.69 -2.97 4.34
N LYS A 97 -1.79 -3.34 3.73
CA LYS A 97 -3.12 -3.19 4.32
C LYS A 97 -3.31 -4.18 5.47
N GLU A 98 -4.04 -3.73 6.47
CA GLU A 98 -4.44 -4.55 7.62
C GLU A 98 -5.96 -4.56 7.76
N PRO A 99 -6.59 -5.71 8.01
CA PRO A 99 -8.02 -5.78 8.29
C PRO A 99 -8.44 -4.82 9.41
N GLY A 100 -9.53 -4.09 9.19
CA GLY A 100 -9.99 -3.05 10.11
C GLY A 100 -9.37 -1.66 9.90
N GLN A 101 -8.35 -1.54 9.06
CA GLN A 101 -7.74 -0.25 8.74
C GLN A 101 -8.68 0.63 7.91
N THR A 102 -8.76 1.93 8.21
CA THR A 102 -9.49 2.89 7.38
C THR A 102 -8.74 3.12 6.06
N ASN A 103 -9.40 2.83 4.95
CA ASN A 103 -8.91 3.09 3.61
C ASN A 103 -9.36 4.45 3.10
N ILE A 104 -10.64 4.77 3.25
CA ILE A 104 -11.24 6.02 2.78
C ILE A 104 -11.62 6.84 4.02
N VAL A 105 -11.09 8.04 4.12
CA VAL A 105 -11.37 8.99 5.20
C VAL A 105 -12.49 9.95 4.80
N TRP A 106 -12.50 10.37 3.53
CA TRP A 106 -13.51 11.27 2.98
C TRP A 106 -14.29 10.57 1.87
N ASP A 107 -15.59 10.33 2.12
CA ASP A 107 -16.47 9.70 1.13
C ASP A 107 -17.28 10.76 0.37
N ASP A 108 -16.59 11.50 -0.51
CA ASP A 108 -17.18 12.55 -1.34
C ASP A 108 -17.94 12.00 -2.56
N GLN A 109 -17.85 10.70 -2.82
CA GLN A 109 -18.55 10.01 -3.91
C GLN A 109 -19.31 8.79 -3.37
N PRO A 110 -20.38 9.01 -2.59
CA PRO A 110 -21.17 7.91 -2.02
C PRO A 110 -21.83 7.09 -3.13
N GLY A 111 -22.02 5.80 -2.88
CA GLY A 111 -22.62 4.86 -3.82
C GLY A 111 -21.62 4.06 -4.67
N GLN A 112 -20.32 4.33 -4.55
CA GLN A 112 -19.30 3.44 -5.08
C GLN A 112 -19.11 2.22 -4.14
N SER A 113 -18.94 1.03 -4.70
CA SER A 113 -18.65 -0.19 -3.90
C SER A 113 -17.19 -0.21 -3.44
N LEU A 114 -16.82 0.72 -2.57
CA LEU A 114 -15.47 0.85 -2.05
C LEU A 114 -15.32 0.17 -0.68
N ASN A 115 -14.13 -0.33 -0.39
CA ASN A 115 -13.77 -0.77 0.95
C ASN A 115 -13.38 0.44 1.81
N LEU A 116 -14.35 1.05 2.49
CA LEU A 116 -14.08 2.15 3.42
C LEU A 116 -13.18 1.68 4.58
N ILE A 117 -13.45 0.48 5.07
CA ILE A 117 -12.63 -0.24 6.03
C ILE A 117 -12.09 -1.49 5.33
N GLU A 118 -10.82 -1.80 5.52
CA GLU A 118 -10.19 -2.97 4.91
C GLU A 118 -10.81 -4.25 5.46
N PRO A 119 -11.34 -5.12 4.60
CA PRO A 119 -11.85 -6.43 5.00
C PRO A 119 -10.71 -7.41 5.24
N VAL A 120 -11.02 -8.56 5.83
CA VAL A 120 -10.11 -9.70 5.86
C VAL A 120 -9.80 -10.12 4.42
N PRO A 121 -8.51 -10.34 4.06
CA PRO A 121 -8.14 -10.73 2.70
C PRO A 121 -8.87 -12.00 2.26
N ASN A 122 -9.53 -11.95 1.11
CA ASN A 122 -10.09 -13.12 0.49
C ASN A 122 -8.99 -13.87 -0.27
N ILE A 123 -8.44 -14.90 0.33
CA ILE A 123 -7.37 -15.73 -0.25
C ILE A 123 -7.95 -16.81 -1.15
N ILE A 124 -9.14 -17.31 -0.82
CA ILE A 124 -9.85 -18.37 -1.55
C ILE A 124 -10.90 -17.71 -2.45
N VAL A 125 -10.78 -17.97 -3.72
CA VAL A 125 -11.52 -17.28 -4.79
C VAL A 125 -13.04 -17.51 -4.72
N GLY A 126 -13.79 -16.49 -4.34
CA GLY A 126 -15.22 -16.37 -4.64
C GLY A 126 -15.49 -15.17 -5.54
N ASP A 127 -14.79 -14.08 -5.33
CA ASP A 127 -14.90 -12.84 -6.11
C ASP A 127 -13.50 -12.42 -6.58
N MET A 128 -13.21 -12.62 -7.86
CA MET A 128 -11.93 -12.27 -8.48
C MET A 128 -11.58 -10.78 -8.36
N GLN A 129 -12.59 -9.93 -8.20
CA GLN A 129 -12.38 -8.48 -8.07
C GLN A 129 -11.84 -8.08 -6.68
N ARG A 130 -11.97 -8.97 -5.69
CA ARG A 130 -11.60 -8.70 -4.29
C ARG A 130 -10.67 -9.74 -3.69
N ALA A 131 -10.09 -10.60 -4.54
CA ALA A 131 -9.21 -11.66 -4.09
C ALA A 131 -7.75 -11.19 -4.03
N TYR A 132 -7.12 -11.39 -2.89
CA TYR A 132 -5.69 -11.24 -2.70
C TYR A 132 -5.06 -12.63 -2.52
N THR A 133 -4.72 -13.28 -3.61
CA THR A 133 -4.25 -14.67 -3.59
C THR A 133 -2.99 -14.88 -2.75
N THR A 134 -2.20 -13.83 -2.52
CA THR A 134 -1.02 -13.87 -1.66
C THR A 134 -1.32 -13.59 -0.18
N GLY A 135 -2.52 -13.13 0.15
CA GLY A 135 -2.87 -12.64 1.49
C GLY A 135 -2.34 -11.25 1.83
N TYR A 136 -1.47 -10.66 1.00
CA TYR A 136 -0.82 -9.38 1.25
C TYR A 136 -1.33 -8.31 0.29
N ALA A 137 -2.23 -7.48 0.78
CA ALA A 137 -2.85 -6.40 0.01
C ALA A 137 -2.01 -5.12 0.07
N LEU A 138 -1.75 -4.51 -1.09
CA LEU A 138 -0.98 -3.27 -1.20
C LEU A 138 -1.89 -2.06 -1.00
N ARG A 139 -1.46 -1.14 -0.11
CA ARG A 139 -2.12 0.14 0.15
C ARG A 139 -1.56 1.27 -0.73
N LYS A 140 -0.29 1.18 -1.13
CA LYS A 140 0.39 2.20 -1.93
C LYS A 140 -0.32 2.44 -3.26
N GLY A 141 -0.52 3.70 -3.61
CA GLY A 141 -1.29 4.11 -4.80
C GLY A 141 -2.80 4.18 -4.55
N GLY A 142 -3.27 3.88 -3.32
CA GLY A 142 -4.64 4.13 -2.91
C GLY A 142 -4.98 5.60 -2.83
N ALA A 143 -6.15 5.90 -2.30
CA ALA A 143 -6.58 7.26 -2.04
C ALA A 143 -7.32 7.33 -0.71
N LEU A 144 -7.21 8.46 -0.04
CA LEU A 144 -7.94 8.72 1.20
C LEU A 144 -9.33 9.31 0.95
N ASN A 145 -9.60 9.74 -0.28
CA ASN A 145 -10.87 10.31 -0.70
C ASN A 145 -11.47 9.48 -1.83
N SER A 146 -12.74 9.11 -1.69
CA SER A 146 -13.48 8.30 -2.67
C SER A 146 -13.59 8.97 -4.05
N LYS A 147 -13.48 10.30 -4.14
CA LYS A 147 -13.49 11.04 -5.43
C LYS A 147 -12.44 10.56 -6.42
N TYR A 148 -11.33 9.99 -5.94
CA TYR A 148 -10.27 9.44 -6.78
C TYR A 148 -10.49 8.00 -7.23
N CYS A 149 -11.49 7.33 -6.66
CA CYS A 149 -11.76 5.91 -6.88
C CYS A 149 -12.90 5.67 -7.88
N ILE A 150 -13.12 6.57 -8.84
CA ILE A 150 -14.15 6.42 -9.87
C ILE A 150 -13.55 5.69 -11.06
N GLN A 151 -14.22 4.63 -11.52
CA GLN A 151 -13.76 3.82 -12.65
C GLN A 151 -13.50 4.69 -13.89
N LEU A 152 -12.33 4.55 -14.49
CA LEU A 152 -11.82 5.30 -15.65
C LEU A 152 -11.72 6.83 -15.46
N LYS A 153 -11.93 7.32 -14.25
CA LYS A 153 -11.93 8.76 -13.94
C LYS A 153 -11.07 9.13 -12.74
N GLY A 154 -10.40 8.17 -12.12
CA GLY A 154 -9.47 8.45 -11.03
C GLY A 154 -8.30 9.32 -11.51
N TYR A 155 -7.83 10.23 -10.69
CA TYR A 155 -6.81 11.21 -11.08
C TYR A 155 -5.73 11.45 -10.02
N VAL A 156 -5.47 10.44 -9.18
CA VAL A 156 -4.28 10.43 -8.32
C VAL A 156 -3.02 10.52 -9.20
N ALA A 157 -2.11 11.40 -8.84
CA ALA A 157 -0.86 11.59 -9.57
C ALA A 157 0.08 10.39 -9.42
N LEU A 158 0.85 10.11 -10.45
CA LEU A 158 1.82 9.03 -10.45
C LEU A 158 3.24 9.59 -10.28
N VAL A 159 3.91 9.21 -9.20
CA VAL A 159 5.33 9.50 -8.98
C VAL A 159 6.16 8.72 -9.99
N CYS A 160 6.97 9.42 -10.78
CA CYS A 160 7.88 8.81 -11.75
C CYS A 160 9.31 8.73 -11.23
N TYR A 161 9.80 9.82 -10.60
CA TYR A 161 11.16 9.91 -10.04
C TYR A 161 11.17 10.64 -8.70
N ARG A 162 11.94 10.13 -7.75
CA ARG A 162 12.12 10.72 -6.42
C ARG A 162 13.58 11.06 -6.14
N ALA A 163 13.81 12.00 -5.23
CA ALA A 163 15.15 12.42 -4.82
C ALA A 163 15.98 11.26 -4.24
N VAL A 164 15.35 10.34 -3.49
CA VAL A 164 16.02 9.16 -2.96
C VAL A 164 16.58 8.24 -4.04
N GLU A 165 15.93 8.14 -5.21
CA GLU A 165 16.42 7.33 -6.33
C GLU A 165 17.69 7.93 -6.92
N ALA A 166 17.74 9.27 -7.07
CA ALA A 166 18.95 9.96 -7.52
C ALA A 166 20.11 9.76 -6.53
N LEU A 167 19.82 9.80 -5.22
CA LEU A 167 20.82 9.56 -4.18
C LEU A 167 21.35 8.12 -4.21
N LEU A 168 20.47 7.14 -4.33
CA LEU A 168 20.86 5.72 -4.40
C LEU A 168 21.70 5.44 -5.65
N ASN A 169 21.32 5.97 -6.80
CA ASN A 169 22.09 5.82 -8.04
C ASN A 169 23.48 6.49 -7.96
N TYR A 170 23.61 7.56 -7.16
CA TYR A 170 24.92 8.18 -6.93
C TYR A 170 25.83 7.34 -6.01
N MET A 171 25.22 6.53 -5.12
CA MET A 171 25.96 5.68 -4.18
C MET A 171 26.42 4.34 -4.78
N GLU A 172 25.86 3.91 -5.91
CA GLU A 172 26.30 2.72 -6.66
C GLU A 172 27.57 3.01 -7.47
#